data_027b1ca7f117ae0eb6e7c49742a590c4
#
_entry.id   027b1ca7f117ae0eb6e7c49742a590c4
#
_cell.length_a   1.000
_cell.length_b   1.000
_cell.length_c   1.000
_cell.angle_alpha   90.00
_cell.angle_beta   90.00
_cell.angle_gamma   90.00
#
_symmetry.space_group_name_H-M   'P 1'
#
loop_
_entity.id
_entity.type
_entity.pdbx_description
1 polymer ?
#
loop_
_entity_poly.entity_id
_entity_poly.type
_entity_poly.pdbx_seq_one_letter_code
_entity_poly.pdbx_strand_id
1 'polypeptide(L)'
;SVSETMTSLTIFLLSLQLLCISAFDFMQNFENSFFEIQVDRDHPDNLYKEFEEFQVKYKRQYKDEIEKKFRFEQFVRSHNQVGKMNKKAEASGHDTKFGINKFSDRSKDEISSMFSKVGPSNISQSNIPMFDMKNFRVKRQMEGLPKMFDLRNKKIGGRYIIGDIKNQGECSCCWAFAATSLAEVAYSVHLKKPVVLSDQEVCDCAAKERPGCSGALPTDGLHYIKEMGLAKENEYEYSQERSTELGRCDAEKHERDLNPLMLDYYFIDPFNAEYIITHHLVQYNLPVSVAFKVGESLKWYKEGILELADCEDEKEQHWHSATIIGYGTSTNSAGRKVNYWILRNSWATDWGETGYARIVRGTDYCSMESHGNGARIPDE
;
A
#
# COMPACT_ATOMS: atom_id res chain seq x y z
N SER A 1 -65.63 -14.68 5.59
CA SER A 1 -64.94 -15.24 6.75
C SER A 1 -64.12 -16.48 6.42
N VAL A 2 -64.68 -17.60 5.84
CA VAL A 2 -63.87 -18.80 5.52
C VAL A 2 -63.03 -18.59 4.24
N SER A 3 -63.47 -17.74 3.33
CA SER A 3 -62.77 -17.40 2.07
C SER A 3 -61.52 -16.56 2.29
N GLU A 4 -61.47 -15.65 3.24
CA GLU A 4 -60.34 -14.79 3.53
C GLU A 4 -59.19 -15.54 4.23
N THR A 5 -59.51 -16.52 5.07
CA THR A 5 -58.50 -17.35 5.72
C THR A 5 -57.81 -18.33 4.75
N MET A 6 -58.52 -18.83 3.74
CA MET A 6 -57.93 -19.69 2.70
C MET A 6 -57.00 -18.90 1.75
N THR A 7 -57.35 -17.66 1.38
CA THR A 7 -56.44 -16.82 0.55
C THR A 7 -55.17 -16.43 1.29
N SER A 8 -55.25 -16.13 2.59
CA SER A 8 -54.06 -15.79 3.40
C SER A 8 -53.12 -16.98 3.57
N LEU A 9 -53.65 -18.20 3.74
CA LEU A 9 -52.83 -19.42 3.87
C LEU A 9 -52.14 -19.78 2.55
N THR A 10 -52.83 -19.56 1.41
CA THR A 10 -52.22 -19.82 0.08
C THR A 10 -51.10 -18.82 -0.26
N ILE A 11 -51.27 -17.55 0.11
CA ILE A 11 -50.23 -16.54 -0.07
C ILE A 11 -49.02 -16.84 0.83
N PHE A 12 -49.22 -17.27 2.04
CA PHE A 12 -48.17 -17.66 2.98
C PHE A 12 -47.38 -18.89 2.49
N LEU A 13 -48.07 -19.92 1.95
CA LEU A 13 -47.44 -21.11 1.38
C LEU A 13 -46.65 -20.79 0.09
N LEU A 14 -47.18 -19.88 -0.77
CA LEU A 14 -46.45 -19.40 -1.96
C LEU A 14 -45.22 -18.60 -1.59
N SER A 15 -45.27 -17.78 -0.54
CA SER A 15 -44.08 -17.03 -0.06
C SER A 15 -42.99 -17.94 0.53
N LEU A 16 -43.40 -18.99 1.25
CA LEU A 16 -42.47 -20.03 1.73
C LEU A 16 -41.85 -20.85 0.61
N GLN A 17 -42.61 -21.18 -0.43
CA GLN A 17 -42.09 -21.87 -1.62
C GLN A 17 -41.09 -21.00 -2.38
N LEU A 18 -41.37 -19.69 -2.55
CA LEU A 18 -40.42 -18.74 -3.18
C LEU A 18 -39.14 -18.57 -2.38
N LEU A 19 -39.21 -18.52 -1.05
CA LEU A 19 -38.07 -18.51 -0.17
C LEU A 19 -37.24 -19.80 -0.22
N CYS A 20 -37.90 -20.96 -0.30
CA CYS A 20 -37.21 -22.24 -0.50
C CYS A 20 -36.55 -22.35 -1.88
N ILE A 21 -37.19 -21.86 -2.93
CA ILE A 21 -36.62 -21.85 -4.30
C ILE A 21 -35.41 -20.91 -4.33
N SER A 22 -35.50 -19.71 -3.77
CA SER A 22 -34.36 -18.78 -3.71
C SER A 22 -33.19 -19.29 -2.87
N ALA A 23 -33.46 -20.01 -1.79
CA ALA A 23 -32.45 -20.66 -0.98
C ALA A 23 -31.80 -21.85 -1.72
N PHE A 24 -32.61 -22.61 -2.47
CA PHE A 24 -32.11 -23.73 -3.29
C PHE A 24 -31.29 -23.24 -4.48
N ASP A 25 -31.74 -22.18 -5.18
CA ASP A 25 -30.97 -21.53 -6.25
C ASP A 25 -29.67 -20.89 -5.72
N PHE A 26 -29.72 -20.30 -4.52
CA PHE A 26 -28.53 -19.80 -3.84
C PHE A 26 -27.55 -20.93 -3.50
N MET A 27 -28.03 -22.05 -2.96
CA MET A 27 -27.22 -23.22 -2.65
C MET A 27 -26.66 -23.89 -3.92
N GLN A 28 -27.46 -23.99 -4.98
CA GLN A 28 -27.02 -24.55 -6.27
C GLN A 28 -26.04 -23.65 -7.01
N ASN A 29 -26.22 -22.32 -6.94
CA ASN A 29 -25.22 -21.36 -7.43
C ASN A 29 -23.95 -21.36 -6.55
N PHE A 30 -24.09 -21.61 -5.27
CA PHE A 30 -22.97 -21.81 -4.35
C PHE A 30 -22.21 -23.10 -4.66
N GLU A 31 -22.90 -24.22 -4.91
CA GLU A 31 -22.28 -25.49 -5.35
C GLU A 31 -21.68 -25.38 -6.76
N ASN A 32 -22.34 -24.70 -7.70
CA ASN A 32 -21.81 -24.51 -9.06
C ASN A 32 -20.60 -23.55 -9.08
N SER A 33 -20.56 -22.52 -8.23
CA SER A 33 -19.36 -21.71 -8.03
C SER A 33 -18.21 -22.50 -7.39
N PHE A 34 -18.52 -23.55 -6.66
CA PHE A 34 -17.56 -24.52 -6.11
C PHE A 34 -16.91 -25.37 -7.17
N PHE A 35 -17.62 -25.71 -8.26
CA PHE A 35 -17.09 -26.50 -9.37
C PHE A 35 -16.30 -25.68 -10.40
N GLU A 36 -16.45 -24.35 -10.44
CA GLU A 36 -15.64 -23.45 -11.30
C GLU A 36 -14.30 -23.04 -10.69
N ILE A 37 -14.03 -23.35 -9.42
CA ILE A 37 -12.66 -23.32 -8.91
C ILE A 37 -11.98 -24.52 -9.58
N GLN A 38 -11.27 -24.29 -10.67
CA GLN A 38 -10.29 -25.25 -11.17
C GLN A 38 -9.19 -25.40 -10.12
N VAL A 39 -9.50 -26.10 -9.04
CA VAL A 39 -8.49 -26.75 -8.22
C VAL A 39 -7.75 -27.66 -9.16
N ASP A 40 -6.45 -27.49 -9.25
CA ASP A 40 -5.62 -28.44 -9.98
C ASP A 40 -6.00 -29.82 -9.48
N ARG A 41 -6.71 -30.60 -10.31
CA ARG A 41 -7.33 -31.87 -9.92
C ARG A 41 -6.29 -32.93 -9.56
N ASP A 42 -5.02 -32.62 -9.80
CA ASP A 42 -3.94 -33.57 -9.58
C ASP A 42 -3.45 -33.65 -8.13
N HIS A 43 -3.68 -32.61 -7.26
CA HIS A 43 -3.22 -32.65 -5.85
C HIS A 43 -4.06 -31.80 -4.88
N PRO A 44 -5.34 -32.09 -4.61
CA PRO A 44 -6.12 -31.37 -3.60
C PRO A 44 -5.54 -31.47 -2.19
N ASP A 45 -4.89 -32.57 -1.85
CA ASP A 45 -4.25 -32.82 -0.54
C ASP A 45 -3.03 -31.92 -0.32
N ASN A 46 -2.31 -31.54 -1.39
CA ASN A 46 -1.14 -30.68 -1.28
C ASN A 46 -1.50 -29.23 -0.95
N LEU A 47 -2.56 -28.66 -1.58
CA LEU A 47 -2.99 -27.29 -1.32
C LEU A 47 -3.51 -27.10 0.12
N TYR A 48 -4.18 -28.10 0.67
CA TYR A 48 -4.62 -28.01 2.06
C TYR A 48 -3.43 -28.04 3.04
N LYS A 49 -2.43 -28.85 2.77
CA LYS A 49 -1.17 -28.85 3.54
C LYS A 49 -0.44 -27.52 3.44
N GLU A 50 -0.35 -26.92 2.25
CA GLU A 50 0.22 -25.57 2.07
C GLU A 50 -0.58 -24.51 2.84
N PHE A 51 -1.89 -24.65 2.94
CA PHE A 51 -2.72 -23.77 3.75
C PHE A 51 -2.45 -23.97 5.26
N GLU A 52 -2.24 -25.18 5.74
CA GLU A 52 -1.85 -25.43 7.13
C GLU A 52 -0.47 -24.79 7.44
N GLU A 53 0.50 -24.94 6.54
CA GLU A 53 1.80 -24.28 6.66
C GLU A 53 1.66 -22.75 6.64
N PHE A 54 0.78 -22.21 5.80
CA PHE A 54 0.42 -20.80 5.78
C PHE A 54 -0.18 -20.33 7.11
N GLN A 55 -1.12 -21.10 7.69
CA GLN A 55 -1.70 -20.78 9.00
C GLN A 55 -0.63 -20.68 10.10
N VAL A 56 0.31 -21.63 10.13
CA VAL A 56 1.43 -21.62 11.09
C VAL A 56 2.33 -20.41 10.86
N LYS A 57 2.74 -20.17 9.62
CA LYS A 57 3.65 -19.07 9.25
C LYS A 57 3.09 -17.69 9.63
N TYR A 58 1.81 -17.47 9.35
CA TYR A 58 1.15 -16.17 9.59
C TYR A 58 0.34 -16.14 10.88
N LYS A 59 0.48 -17.16 11.74
CA LYS A 59 -0.18 -17.29 13.05
C LYS A 59 -1.70 -17.09 12.94
N ARG A 60 -2.32 -17.69 11.91
CA ARG A 60 -3.75 -17.57 11.65
C ARG A 60 -4.56 -18.41 12.64
N GLN A 61 -5.58 -17.77 13.22
CA GLN A 61 -6.60 -18.42 14.04
C GLN A 61 -7.95 -18.02 13.48
N TYR A 62 -8.80 -19.00 13.21
CA TYR A 62 -10.14 -18.79 12.68
C TYR A 62 -11.16 -19.13 13.75
N LYS A 63 -12.27 -18.42 13.75
CA LYS A 63 -13.28 -18.51 14.78
C LYS A 63 -13.92 -19.91 14.85
N ASP A 64 -14.17 -20.51 13.71
CA ASP A 64 -14.84 -21.82 13.56
C ASP A 64 -14.45 -22.48 12.23
N GLU A 65 -14.95 -23.71 11.99
CA GLU A 65 -14.68 -24.45 10.75
C GLU A 65 -15.31 -23.80 9.51
N ILE A 66 -16.39 -23.00 9.68
CA ILE A 66 -17.02 -22.28 8.57
C ILE A 66 -16.08 -21.17 8.09
N GLU A 67 -15.53 -20.38 9.00
CA GLU A 67 -14.55 -19.38 8.67
C GLU A 67 -13.28 -20.02 8.09
N LYS A 68 -12.78 -21.11 8.70
CA LYS A 68 -11.58 -21.81 8.21
C LYS A 68 -11.78 -22.28 6.77
N LYS A 69 -12.95 -22.82 6.44
CA LYS A 69 -13.29 -23.22 5.07
C LYS A 69 -13.30 -22.03 4.12
N PHE A 70 -13.95 -20.93 4.50
CA PHE A 70 -13.95 -19.69 3.72
C PHE A 70 -12.53 -19.17 3.47
N ARG A 71 -11.66 -19.16 4.48
CA ARG A 71 -10.25 -18.74 4.37
C ARG A 71 -9.43 -19.65 3.46
N PHE A 72 -9.68 -20.94 3.52
CA PHE A 72 -9.08 -21.89 2.58
C PHE A 72 -9.51 -21.61 1.12
N GLU A 73 -10.77 -21.31 0.87
CA GLU A 73 -11.23 -20.93 -0.46
C GLU A 73 -10.54 -19.65 -0.98
N GLN A 74 -10.34 -18.64 -0.12
CA GLN A 74 -9.59 -17.43 -0.49
C GLN A 74 -8.12 -17.79 -0.78
N PHE A 75 -7.52 -18.66 0.02
CA PHE A 75 -6.15 -19.13 -0.19
C PHE A 75 -5.98 -19.83 -1.55
N VAL A 76 -6.90 -20.71 -1.91
CA VAL A 76 -6.91 -21.39 -3.24
C VAL A 76 -7.03 -20.37 -4.38
N ARG A 77 -7.90 -19.36 -4.24
CA ARG A 77 -8.02 -18.27 -5.23
C ARG A 77 -6.70 -17.51 -5.39
N SER A 78 -6.08 -17.16 -4.28
CA SER A 78 -4.80 -16.45 -4.26
C SER A 78 -3.68 -17.30 -4.90
N HIS A 79 -3.62 -18.59 -4.59
CA HIS A 79 -2.67 -19.51 -5.17
C HIS A 79 -2.81 -19.57 -6.70
N ASN A 80 -4.03 -19.71 -7.21
CA ASN A 80 -4.31 -19.72 -8.64
C ASN A 80 -3.94 -18.38 -9.31
N GLN A 81 -4.23 -17.25 -8.64
CA GLN A 81 -3.88 -15.92 -9.14
C GLN A 81 -2.36 -15.75 -9.24
N VAL A 82 -1.63 -16.12 -8.19
CA VAL A 82 -0.16 -16.11 -8.17
C VAL A 82 0.43 -16.94 -9.29
N GLY A 83 -0.12 -18.14 -9.53
CA GLY A 83 0.30 -19.01 -10.63
C GLY A 83 0.10 -18.37 -12.01
N LYS A 84 -1.04 -17.74 -12.24
CA LYS A 84 -1.32 -17.00 -13.48
C LYS A 84 -0.35 -15.84 -13.69
N MET A 85 -0.07 -15.08 -12.62
CA MET A 85 0.82 -13.91 -12.68
C MET A 85 2.27 -14.32 -12.94
N ASN A 86 2.76 -15.39 -12.32
CA ASN A 86 4.10 -15.92 -12.60
C ASN A 86 4.24 -16.37 -14.07
N LYS A 87 3.24 -17.07 -14.62
CA LYS A 87 3.20 -17.44 -16.04
C LYS A 87 3.21 -16.20 -16.95
N LYS A 88 2.43 -15.15 -16.61
CA LYS A 88 2.39 -13.89 -17.36
C LYS A 88 3.74 -13.16 -17.33
N ALA A 89 4.39 -13.08 -16.17
CA ALA A 89 5.71 -12.49 -16.03
C ALA A 89 6.76 -13.22 -16.87
N GLU A 90 6.80 -14.54 -16.77
CA GLU A 90 7.72 -15.40 -17.55
C GLU A 90 7.51 -15.22 -19.05
N ALA A 91 6.26 -15.27 -19.53
CA ALA A 91 5.93 -15.06 -20.94
C ALA A 91 6.32 -13.66 -21.46
N SER A 92 6.38 -12.66 -20.56
CA SER A 92 6.81 -11.29 -20.86
C SER A 92 8.34 -11.10 -20.72
N GLY A 93 9.09 -12.12 -20.35
CA GLY A 93 10.53 -12.02 -20.08
C GLY A 93 10.87 -11.16 -18.87
N HIS A 94 9.99 -11.13 -17.86
CA HIS A 94 10.21 -10.44 -16.59
C HIS A 94 10.73 -11.40 -15.53
N ASP A 95 11.67 -10.95 -14.70
CA ASP A 95 12.20 -11.74 -13.57
C ASP A 95 11.37 -11.54 -12.29
N THR A 96 10.27 -10.80 -12.37
CA THR A 96 9.35 -10.61 -11.24
C THR A 96 8.81 -11.96 -10.77
N LYS A 97 8.80 -12.19 -9.45
CA LYS A 97 8.14 -13.34 -8.83
C LYS A 97 7.00 -12.88 -7.95
N PHE A 98 5.90 -13.59 -8.05
CA PHE A 98 4.73 -13.44 -7.21
C PHE A 98 4.61 -14.63 -6.27
N GLY A 99 4.02 -14.44 -5.11
CA GLY A 99 3.96 -15.51 -4.11
C GLY A 99 2.83 -15.34 -3.10
N ILE A 100 2.55 -16.44 -2.42
CA ILE A 100 1.67 -16.48 -1.26
C ILE A 100 2.26 -15.61 -0.16
N ASN A 101 1.45 -14.72 0.39
CA ASN A 101 1.81 -13.81 1.46
C ASN A 101 0.65 -13.64 2.45
N LYS A 102 0.81 -12.77 3.43
CA LYS A 102 -0.17 -12.57 4.51
C LYS A 102 -1.59 -12.19 4.06
N PHE A 103 -1.81 -11.83 2.80
CA PHE A 103 -3.12 -11.50 2.26
C PHE A 103 -3.83 -12.71 1.65
N SER A 104 -3.19 -13.87 1.58
CA SER A 104 -3.65 -14.99 0.74
C SER A 104 -4.90 -15.68 1.24
N ASP A 105 -5.27 -15.51 2.52
CA ASP A 105 -6.53 -15.98 3.09
C ASP A 105 -7.63 -14.90 3.15
N ARG A 106 -7.35 -13.71 2.59
CA ARG A 106 -8.26 -12.57 2.63
C ARG A 106 -9.16 -12.52 1.38
N SER A 107 -10.40 -12.08 1.59
CA SER A 107 -11.29 -11.77 0.48
C SER A 107 -10.82 -10.53 -0.29
N LYS A 108 -11.33 -10.34 -1.51
CA LYS A 108 -11.05 -9.14 -2.30
C LYS A 108 -11.47 -7.87 -1.56
N ASP A 109 -12.61 -7.88 -0.87
CA ASP A 109 -13.12 -6.73 -0.13
C ASP A 109 -12.24 -6.37 1.07
N GLU A 110 -11.78 -7.37 1.83
CA GLU A 110 -10.86 -7.18 2.95
C GLU A 110 -9.51 -6.60 2.48
N ILE A 111 -8.98 -7.06 1.36
CA ILE A 111 -7.75 -6.49 0.79
C ILE A 111 -8.01 -5.08 0.27
N SER A 112 -9.14 -4.84 -0.39
CA SER A 112 -9.49 -3.53 -0.95
C SER A 112 -9.69 -2.46 0.12
N SER A 113 -10.16 -2.83 1.32
CA SER A 113 -10.33 -1.90 2.44
C SER A 113 -9.01 -1.30 2.96
N MET A 114 -7.89 -1.93 2.66
CA MET A 114 -6.55 -1.43 3.04
C MET A 114 -6.06 -0.28 2.15
N PHE A 115 -6.75 -0.02 1.04
CA PHE A 115 -6.35 0.97 0.05
C PHE A 115 -7.27 2.19 0.08
N SER A 116 -6.71 3.34 -0.27
CA SER A 116 -7.48 4.57 -0.37
C SER A 116 -8.37 4.57 -1.62
N LYS A 117 -9.63 4.98 -1.47
CA LYS A 117 -10.50 5.36 -2.60
C LYS A 117 -10.25 6.81 -3.03
N VAL A 118 -9.44 7.54 -2.28
CA VAL A 118 -9.07 8.93 -2.56
C VAL A 118 -7.78 8.93 -3.37
N GLY A 119 -7.87 9.44 -4.60
CA GLY A 119 -6.72 9.60 -5.48
C GLY A 119 -6.35 11.06 -5.68
N PRO A 120 -5.14 11.35 -6.17
CA PRO A 120 -4.65 12.72 -6.38
C PRO A 120 -5.53 13.60 -7.28
N SER A 121 -6.23 13.01 -8.23
CA SER A 121 -7.15 13.72 -9.14
C SER A 121 -8.38 14.31 -8.47
N ASN A 122 -8.70 13.89 -7.24
CA ASN A 122 -9.92 14.29 -6.53
C ASN A 122 -9.72 15.53 -5.66
N ILE A 123 -8.52 16.11 -5.62
CA ILE A 123 -8.18 17.23 -4.73
C ILE A 123 -7.55 18.36 -5.52
N SER A 124 -8.03 19.60 -5.31
CA SER A 124 -7.39 20.79 -5.85
C SER A 124 -6.03 21.00 -5.20
N GLN A 125 -4.97 20.80 -5.97
CA GLN A 125 -3.58 20.93 -5.53
C GLN A 125 -3.06 22.37 -5.65
N SER A 126 -3.95 23.36 -5.85
CA SER A 126 -3.60 24.72 -6.29
C SER A 126 -2.70 25.52 -5.33
N ASN A 127 -2.59 25.12 -4.07
CA ASN A 127 -1.83 25.88 -3.07
C ASN A 127 -0.51 25.23 -2.62
N ILE A 128 -0.18 24.04 -3.13
CA ILE A 128 1.07 23.35 -2.77
C ILE A 128 2.14 23.76 -3.77
N PRO A 129 3.31 24.26 -3.33
CA PRO A 129 4.37 24.65 -4.23
C PRO A 129 4.89 23.44 -5.03
N MET A 130 5.23 23.67 -6.28
CA MET A 130 5.98 22.73 -7.08
C MET A 130 7.47 22.86 -6.77
N PHE A 131 8.20 21.75 -6.79
CA PHE A 131 9.64 21.77 -6.58
C PHE A 131 10.31 22.74 -7.57
N ASP A 132 11.01 23.76 -7.07
CA ASP A 132 11.59 24.82 -7.91
C ASP A 132 12.81 24.30 -8.68
N MET A 133 12.59 24.10 -9.99
CA MET A 133 13.63 23.68 -10.94
C MET A 133 14.44 24.83 -11.53
N LYS A 134 14.15 26.11 -11.19
CA LYS A 134 14.80 27.29 -11.82
C LYS A 134 16.32 27.29 -11.67
N ASN A 135 16.82 26.67 -10.61
CA ASN A 135 18.24 26.56 -10.34
C ASN A 135 18.89 25.33 -11.00
N PHE A 136 18.12 24.51 -11.74
CA PHE A 136 18.59 23.28 -12.34
C PHE A 136 18.65 23.41 -13.87
N ARG A 137 19.86 23.39 -14.43
CA ARG A 137 20.05 23.25 -15.89
C ARG A 137 19.82 21.78 -16.28
N VAL A 138 18.57 21.42 -16.57
CA VAL A 138 18.00 20.08 -16.72
C VAL A 138 18.74 19.17 -17.71
N LYS A 139 19.35 19.70 -18.75
CA LYS A 139 19.91 18.89 -19.87
C LYS A 139 21.33 18.35 -19.69
N ARG A 140 22.11 18.79 -18.68
CA ARG A 140 23.53 18.39 -18.53
C ARG A 140 23.87 17.62 -17.25
N GLN A 141 22.94 17.37 -16.36
CA GLN A 141 23.26 16.91 -14.99
C GLN A 141 22.86 15.46 -14.67
N MET A 142 22.29 14.69 -15.59
CA MET A 142 22.28 13.22 -15.45
C MET A 142 23.72 12.64 -15.53
N GLU A 143 24.65 13.37 -16.17
CA GLU A 143 26.08 13.10 -16.14
C GLU A 143 26.63 13.48 -14.75
N GLY A 144 26.78 12.50 -13.87
CA GLY A 144 27.33 12.68 -12.53
C GLY A 144 26.53 12.05 -11.42
N LEU A 145 25.27 11.68 -11.65
CA LEU A 145 24.50 10.92 -10.68
C LEU A 145 25.01 9.46 -10.61
N PRO A 146 25.09 8.87 -9.41
CA PRO A 146 25.49 7.47 -9.27
C PRO A 146 24.53 6.55 -10.01
N LYS A 147 25.01 5.44 -10.56
CA LYS A 147 24.18 4.43 -11.25
C LYS A 147 23.15 3.78 -10.33
N MET A 148 23.41 3.76 -9.03
CA MET A 148 22.50 3.29 -8.00
C MET A 148 22.65 4.15 -6.75
N PHE A 149 21.57 4.28 -6.02
CA PHE A 149 21.51 5.00 -4.76
C PHE A 149 20.49 4.33 -3.84
N ASP A 150 20.82 4.22 -2.55
CA ASP A 150 19.96 3.55 -1.58
C ASP A 150 20.14 4.21 -0.21
N LEU A 151 19.09 4.85 0.27
CA LEU A 151 19.07 5.54 1.57
C LEU A 151 19.24 4.57 2.75
N ARG A 152 18.95 3.28 2.59
CA ARG A 152 19.20 2.27 3.64
C ARG A 152 20.68 2.17 4.01
N ASN A 153 21.58 2.55 3.10
CA ASN A 153 23.02 2.54 3.33
C ASN A 153 23.55 3.83 3.96
N LYS A 154 22.70 4.85 4.17
CA LYS A 154 23.07 6.12 4.76
C LYS A 154 22.96 6.10 6.27
N LYS A 155 23.93 6.70 6.94
CA LYS A 155 23.97 6.80 8.40
C LYS A 155 24.10 8.24 8.84
N ILE A 156 23.45 8.57 9.95
CA ILE A 156 23.54 9.82 10.68
C ILE A 156 23.78 9.50 12.16
N GLY A 157 24.80 10.09 12.77
CA GLY A 157 25.16 9.76 14.15
C GLY A 157 25.47 8.28 14.38
N GLY A 158 25.99 7.57 13.36
CA GLY A 158 26.33 6.15 13.44
C GLY A 158 25.14 5.18 13.22
N ARG A 159 23.90 5.68 13.11
CA ARG A 159 22.68 4.90 12.89
C ARG A 159 22.13 5.12 11.47
N TYR A 160 21.46 4.12 10.92
CA TYR A 160 20.79 4.24 9.62
C TYR A 160 19.67 5.28 9.66
N ILE A 161 19.52 6.06 8.58
CA ILE A 161 18.49 7.13 8.49
C ILE A 161 17.11 6.58 8.13
N ILE A 162 17.06 5.41 7.48
CA ILE A 162 15.81 4.70 7.22
C ILE A 162 15.59 3.77 8.41
N GLY A 163 14.50 4.01 9.13
CA GLY A 163 14.05 3.17 10.24
C GLY A 163 13.46 1.83 9.79
N ASP A 164 12.99 1.06 10.75
CA ASP A 164 12.37 -0.24 10.53
C ASP A 164 11.12 -0.15 9.66
N ILE A 165 10.79 -1.24 8.97
CA ILE A 165 9.56 -1.35 8.19
C ILE A 165 8.36 -1.38 9.15
N LYS A 166 7.43 -0.47 8.92
CA LYS A 166 6.18 -0.34 9.70
C LYS A 166 5.05 -1.18 9.10
N ASN A 167 3.93 -1.29 9.81
CA ASN A 167 2.77 -2.08 9.39
C ASN A 167 1.47 -1.32 9.63
N GLN A 168 0.83 -0.85 8.54
CA GLN A 168 -0.48 -0.18 8.60
C GLN A 168 -1.65 -1.14 8.90
N GLY A 169 -1.44 -2.47 8.81
CA GLY A 169 -2.48 -3.46 8.98
C GLY A 169 -3.58 -3.36 7.94
N GLU A 170 -4.83 -3.49 8.37
CA GLU A 170 -6.03 -3.48 7.50
C GLU A 170 -6.63 -2.07 7.36
N CYS A 171 -5.91 -1.04 7.76
CA CYS A 171 -6.34 0.35 7.73
C CYS A 171 -5.85 1.07 6.46
N SER A 172 -6.69 1.89 5.84
CA SER A 172 -6.32 2.71 4.67
C SER A 172 -5.47 3.94 5.04
N CYS A 173 -4.46 3.76 5.91
CA CYS A 173 -3.55 4.80 6.41
C CYS A 173 -2.22 4.91 5.64
N CYS A 174 -2.05 4.25 4.51
CA CYS A 174 -0.79 4.27 3.74
C CYS A 174 -0.25 5.70 3.49
N TRP A 175 -1.14 6.65 3.30
CA TRP A 175 -0.85 8.07 3.11
C TRP A 175 -0.17 8.70 4.34
N ALA A 176 -0.61 8.35 5.55
CA ALA A 176 -0.02 8.80 6.80
C ALA A 176 1.40 8.25 6.96
N PHE A 177 1.59 6.93 6.75
CA PHE A 177 2.91 6.29 6.78
C PHE A 177 3.89 6.90 5.76
N ALA A 178 3.40 7.23 4.56
CA ALA A 178 4.23 7.87 3.54
C ALA A 178 4.64 9.29 3.96
N ALA A 179 3.71 10.12 4.49
CA ALA A 179 4.00 11.45 4.98
C ALA A 179 4.97 11.44 6.17
N THR A 180 4.71 10.57 7.16
CA THR A 180 5.56 10.41 8.34
C THR A 180 6.96 9.95 7.94
N SER A 181 7.09 9.02 6.99
CA SER A 181 8.39 8.56 6.49
C SER A 181 9.25 9.70 5.91
N LEU A 182 8.63 10.66 5.19
CA LEU A 182 9.35 11.83 4.69
C LEU A 182 9.82 12.72 5.84
N ALA A 183 8.92 13.01 6.77
CA ALA A 183 9.22 13.85 7.94
C ALA A 183 10.32 13.22 8.81
N GLU A 184 10.24 11.92 9.10
CA GLU A 184 11.28 11.20 9.87
C GLU A 184 12.67 11.41 9.29
N VAL A 185 12.82 11.25 7.97
CA VAL A 185 14.12 11.38 7.31
C VAL A 185 14.55 12.85 7.26
N ALA A 186 13.64 13.80 6.96
CA ALA A 186 13.94 15.22 6.93
C ALA A 186 14.43 15.73 8.31
N TYR A 187 13.70 15.37 9.37
CA TYR A 187 14.12 15.71 10.74
C TYR A 187 15.40 14.98 11.15
N SER A 188 15.57 13.72 10.76
CA SER A 188 16.79 12.97 11.05
C SER A 188 18.03 13.62 10.43
N VAL A 189 17.92 14.09 9.18
CA VAL A 189 19.00 14.81 8.48
C VAL A 189 19.30 16.13 9.16
N HIS A 190 18.27 16.93 9.49
CA HIS A 190 18.42 18.23 10.14
C HIS A 190 19.02 18.10 11.55
N LEU A 191 18.46 17.23 12.39
CA LEU A 191 18.89 17.02 13.77
C LEU A 191 20.16 16.18 13.91
N LYS A 192 20.66 15.61 12.81
CA LYS A 192 21.83 14.72 12.78
C LYS A 192 21.69 13.48 13.69
N LYS A 193 20.47 13.03 13.93
CA LYS A 193 20.11 11.84 14.73
C LYS A 193 18.83 11.21 14.19
N PRO A 194 18.68 9.88 14.20
CA PRO A 194 17.43 9.23 13.79
C PRO A 194 16.25 9.67 14.66
N VAL A 195 15.12 9.88 14.00
CA VAL A 195 13.83 10.24 14.61
C VAL A 195 12.81 9.22 14.13
N VAL A 196 11.93 8.76 15.05
CA VAL A 196 10.79 7.89 14.74
C VAL A 196 9.53 8.63 15.20
N LEU A 197 8.61 8.86 14.26
CA LEU A 197 7.44 9.71 14.44
C LEU A 197 6.16 8.89 14.38
N SER A 198 5.09 9.44 14.97
CA SER A 198 3.79 8.79 15.08
C SER A 198 3.03 8.79 13.75
N ASP A 199 2.86 7.61 13.18
CA ASP A 199 1.94 7.41 12.06
C ASP A 199 0.48 7.50 12.51
N GLN A 200 0.20 7.10 13.77
CA GLN A 200 -1.14 7.13 14.34
C GLN A 200 -1.66 8.58 14.46
N GLU A 201 -0.84 9.52 14.93
CA GLU A 201 -1.26 10.91 15.06
C GLU A 201 -1.65 11.49 13.69
N VAL A 202 -0.85 11.22 12.66
CA VAL A 202 -1.18 11.67 11.30
C VAL A 202 -2.47 11.01 10.81
N CYS A 203 -2.63 9.72 11.03
CA CYS A 203 -3.82 8.95 10.63
C CYS A 203 -5.09 9.48 11.29
N ASP A 204 -5.04 9.78 12.59
CA ASP A 204 -6.20 10.21 13.38
C ASP A 204 -6.54 11.70 13.17
N CYS A 205 -5.53 12.56 12.96
CA CYS A 205 -5.68 14.01 13.08
C CYS A 205 -5.60 14.80 11.77
N ALA A 206 -4.87 14.28 10.76
CA ALA A 206 -4.54 15.11 9.61
C ALA A 206 -5.73 15.30 8.64
N ALA A 207 -6.55 14.29 8.46
CA ALA A 207 -7.67 14.34 7.52
C ALA A 207 -9.01 14.48 8.28
N LYS A 208 -9.31 15.66 8.82
CA LYS A 208 -10.47 15.92 9.69
C LYS A 208 -11.83 15.48 9.13
N GLU A 209 -12.02 15.57 7.81
CA GLU A 209 -13.27 15.17 7.14
C GLU A 209 -13.32 13.65 6.83
N ARG A 210 -12.18 12.98 6.93
CA ARG A 210 -11.98 11.56 6.60
C ARG A 210 -11.03 10.92 7.59
N PRO A 211 -11.41 10.84 8.86
CA PRO A 211 -10.52 10.37 9.93
C PRO A 211 -10.20 8.88 9.80
N GLY A 212 -9.06 8.50 10.36
CA GLY A 212 -8.65 7.11 10.49
C GLY A 212 -8.48 6.38 9.15
N CYS A 213 -9.11 5.22 9.02
CA CYS A 213 -8.97 4.32 7.87
C CYS A 213 -9.74 4.74 6.60
N SER A 214 -10.26 5.97 6.52
CA SER A 214 -11.08 6.41 5.37
C SER A 214 -10.26 6.78 4.13
N GLY A 215 -8.94 6.83 4.25
CA GLY A 215 -8.02 7.21 3.18
C GLY A 215 -7.92 8.71 2.95
N ALA A 216 -6.71 9.17 2.62
CA ALA A 216 -6.39 10.54 2.26
C ALA A 216 -5.12 10.56 1.37
N LEU A 217 -4.47 11.71 1.21
CA LEU A 217 -3.22 11.85 0.46
C LEU A 217 -2.02 12.12 1.38
N PRO A 218 -0.81 11.76 0.97
CA PRO A 218 0.41 12.13 1.71
C PRO A 218 0.52 13.63 1.99
N THR A 219 0.00 14.47 1.09
CA THR A 219 -0.04 15.93 1.25
C THR A 219 -0.91 16.39 2.42
N ASP A 220 -1.99 15.68 2.74
CA ASP A 220 -2.82 15.98 3.92
C ASP A 220 -2.00 15.77 5.20
N GLY A 221 -1.24 14.66 5.26
CA GLY A 221 -0.33 14.37 6.35
C GLY A 221 0.82 15.37 6.46
N LEU A 222 1.47 15.70 5.35
CA LEU A 222 2.56 16.68 5.32
C LEU A 222 2.09 18.09 5.73
N HIS A 223 0.89 18.47 5.32
CA HIS A 223 0.28 19.73 5.75
C HIS A 223 0.06 19.74 7.25
N TYR A 224 -0.51 18.69 7.81
CA TYR A 224 -0.70 18.56 9.26
C TYR A 224 0.62 18.66 10.01
N ILE A 225 1.65 17.91 9.58
CA ILE A 225 2.97 17.92 10.22
C ILE A 225 3.59 19.32 10.18
N LYS A 226 3.44 20.03 9.06
CA LYS A 226 3.92 21.41 8.92
C LYS A 226 3.25 22.37 9.92
N GLU A 227 1.92 22.30 10.04
CA GLU A 227 1.14 23.25 10.84
C GLU A 227 1.15 22.93 12.34
N MET A 228 1.18 21.63 12.67
CA MET A 228 0.96 21.17 14.05
C MET A 228 2.19 20.54 14.70
N GLY A 229 3.22 20.19 13.93
CA GLY A 229 4.30 19.31 14.40
C GLY A 229 3.82 17.86 14.51
N LEU A 230 4.61 17.01 15.16
CA LEU A 230 4.28 15.60 15.30
C LEU A 230 4.92 15.00 16.57
N ALA A 231 4.17 14.14 17.27
CA ALA A 231 4.67 13.37 18.37
C ALA A 231 5.64 12.26 17.89
N LYS A 232 6.48 11.78 18.80
CA LYS A 232 7.26 10.57 18.56
C LYS A 232 6.36 9.33 18.61
N GLU A 233 6.79 8.26 17.95
CA GLU A 233 6.06 6.99 17.93
C GLU A 233 5.78 6.43 19.32
N ASN A 234 6.73 6.53 20.25
CA ASN A 234 6.55 6.03 21.63
C ASN A 234 5.59 6.87 22.49
N GLU A 235 5.23 8.09 22.06
CA GLU A 235 4.25 8.95 22.75
C GLU A 235 2.83 8.72 22.21
N TYR A 236 2.72 8.38 20.94
CA TYR A 236 1.44 8.13 20.26
C TYR A 236 1.61 6.91 19.34
N GLU A 237 1.64 5.72 19.94
CA GLU A 237 1.92 4.47 19.25
C GLU A 237 0.82 4.07 18.25
N TYR A 238 1.24 3.46 17.13
CA TYR A 238 0.31 2.95 16.12
C TYR A 238 -0.45 1.73 16.63
N SER A 239 -1.78 1.79 16.54
CA SER A 239 -2.69 0.69 16.86
C SER A 239 -3.75 0.55 15.77
N GLN A 240 -3.80 -0.62 15.14
CA GLN A 240 -4.83 -0.92 14.15
C GLN A 240 -6.25 -0.81 14.71
N GLU A 241 -6.43 -1.18 15.98
CA GLU A 241 -7.73 -1.13 16.66
C GLU A 241 -8.22 0.31 16.82
N ARG A 242 -7.33 1.26 17.15
CA ARG A 242 -7.69 2.68 17.27
C ARG A 242 -8.07 3.31 15.94
N SER A 243 -7.43 2.87 14.86
CA SER A 243 -7.66 3.42 13.52
C SER A 243 -9.01 2.99 12.94
N THR A 244 -9.63 1.92 13.44
CA THR A 244 -10.98 1.49 13.06
C THR A 244 -12.09 2.23 13.85
N GLU A 245 -11.77 2.73 15.04
CA GLU A 245 -12.64 3.64 15.77
C GLU A 245 -12.51 5.03 15.16
N LEU A 246 -13.58 5.56 14.58
CA LEU A 246 -13.67 6.88 13.95
C LEU A 246 -12.82 7.92 14.69
N GLY A 247 -11.62 8.13 14.17
CA GLY A 247 -10.66 9.18 14.42
C GLY A 247 -10.78 9.98 15.71
N ARG A 248 -10.39 9.42 16.83
CA ARG A 248 -10.12 10.22 18.02
C ARG A 248 -8.72 10.83 17.89
N CYS A 249 -8.65 12.03 17.35
CA CYS A 249 -7.45 12.82 17.45
C CYS A 249 -7.21 13.19 18.92
N ASP A 250 -6.25 12.55 19.54
CA ASP A 250 -5.83 12.81 20.94
C ASP A 250 -4.52 13.62 21.00
N ALA A 251 -4.15 14.29 19.90
CA ALA A 251 -2.88 14.99 19.75
C ALA A 251 -2.57 16.04 20.84
N GLU A 252 -3.58 16.62 21.47
CA GLU A 252 -3.41 17.57 22.57
C GLU A 252 -2.88 16.93 23.86
N LYS A 253 -2.95 15.60 23.97
CA LYS A 253 -2.49 14.84 25.13
C LYS A 253 -1.03 14.43 25.05
N HIS A 254 -0.39 14.64 23.90
CA HIS A 254 0.95 14.17 23.63
C HIS A 254 1.93 15.32 23.48
N GLU A 255 3.16 15.12 23.98
CA GLU A 255 4.24 16.07 23.83
C GLU A 255 4.75 16.08 22.38
N ARG A 256 4.85 17.25 21.79
CA ARG A 256 5.37 17.44 20.44
C ARG A 256 6.76 18.04 20.49
N ASP A 257 7.75 17.20 20.24
CA ASP A 257 9.16 17.59 20.27
C ASP A 257 9.61 18.43 19.07
N LEU A 258 8.79 18.51 18.01
CA LEU A 258 9.20 19.10 16.75
C LEU A 258 8.52 20.45 16.53
N ASN A 259 9.32 21.44 16.13
CA ASN A 259 8.78 22.72 15.73
C ASN A 259 7.92 22.54 14.46
N PRO A 260 6.62 22.86 14.50
CA PRO A 260 5.72 22.61 13.39
C PRO A 260 6.13 23.33 12.09
N LEU A 261 6.64 24.53 12.16
CA LEU A 261 6.90 25.37 11.00
C LEU A 261 8.22 25.07 10.26
N MET A 262 8.97 24.05 10.70
CA MET A 262 10.25 23.72 10.06
C MET A 262 10.12 22.88 8.79
N LEU A 263 9.00 22.17 8.57
CA LEU A 263 8.86 21.27 7.42
C LEU A 263 8.25 21.99 6.21
N ASP A 264 9.00 22.09 5.14
CA ASP A 264 8.46 22.44 3.83
C ASP A 264 8.18 21.18 3.00
N TYR A 265 7.07 21.18 2.25
CA TYR A 265 6.72 20.12 1.33
C TYR A 265 6.25 20.68 -0.02
N TYR A 266 6.40 19.89 -1.08
CA TYR A 266 6.17 20.30 -2.45
C TYR A 266 5.84 19.13 -3.36
N PHE A 267 5.18 19.41 -4.48
CA PHE A 267 4.98 18.44 -5.56
C PHE A 267 6.22 18.27 -6.41
N ILE A 268 6.42 17.05 -6.88
CA ILE A 268 7.37 16.70 -7.92
C ILE A 268 6.70 16.97 -9.28
N ASP A 269 7.38 17.71 -10.15
CA ASP A 269 6.89 17.95 -11.51
C ASP A 269 6.78 16.62 -12.29
N PRO A 270 5.58 16.19 -12.71
CA PRO A 270 5.38 14.92 -13.38
C PRO A 270 6.13 14.80 -14.72
N PHE A 271 6.35 15.91 -15.43
CA PHE A 271 7.07 15.91 -16.72
C PHE A 271 8.56 15.57 -16.58
N ASN A 272 9.12 15.78 -15.41
CA ASN A 272 10.52 15.54 -15.11
C ASN A 272 10.70 14.64 -13.88
N ALA A 273 9.68 13.88 -13.51
CA ALA A 273 9.60 13.17 -12.23
C ALA A 273 10.80 12.23 -12.01
N GLU A 274 11.13 11.39 -12.98
CA GLU A 274 12.27 10.47 -12.86
C GLU A 274 13.58 11.22 -12.49
N TYR A 275 13.84 12.31 -13.20
CA TYR A 275 15.03 13.12 -12.95
C TYR A 275 14.98 13.80 -11.58
N ILE A 276 13.86 14.44 -11.24
CA ILE A 276 13.72 15.18 -9.98
C ILE A 276 13.82 14.22 -8.79
N ILE A 277 13.14 13.09 -8.83
CA ILE A 277 13.18 12.09 -7.76
C ILE A 277 14.61 11.58 -7.58
N THR A 278 15.29 11.23 -8.67
CA THR A 278 16.68 10.76 -8.63
C THR A 278 17.61 11.80 -8.01
N HIS A 279 17.47 13.05 -8.45
CA HIS A 279 18.25 14.18 -7.94
C HIS A 279 17.96 14.47 -6.46
N HIS A 280 16.68 14.46 -6.08
CA HIS A 280 16.22 14.68 -4.70
C HIS A 280 16.84 13.68 -3.73
N LEU A 281 16.82 12.39 -4.10
CA LEU A 281 17.45 11.32 -3.32
C LEU A 281 18.95 11.54 -3.12
N VAL A 282 19.68 11.90 -4.19
CA VAL A 282 21.14 12.01 -4.16
C VAL A 282 21.59 13.30 -3.49
N GLN A 283 21.00 14.43 -3.86
CA GLN A 283 21.43 15.76 -3.42
C GLN A 283 21.08 16.03 -1.97
N TYR A 284 19.86 15.66 -1.56
CA TYR A 284 19.38 15.97 -0.21
C TYR A 284 19.46 14.78 0.75
N ASN A 285 19.69 13.57 0.26
CA ASN A 285 19.53 12.33 1.02
C ASN A 285 18.12 12.21 1.63
N LEU A 286 17.10 12.67 0.91
CA LEU A 286 15.71 12.67 1.32
C LEU A 286 14.87 11.77 0.41
N PRO A 287 13.90 11.02 0.95
CA PRO A 287 12.98 10.19 0.19
C PRO A 287 11.88 11.02 -0.49
N VAL A 288 11.13 10.38 -1.37
CA VAL A 288 9.94 10.95 -2.03
C VAL A 288 8.76 10.05 -1.77
N SER A 289 7.65 10.59 -1.25
CA SER A 289 6.39 9.85 -1.20
C SER A 289 5.74 9.84 -2.57
N VAL A 290 5.09 8.73 -2.91
CA VAL A 290 4.36 8.55 -4.16
C VAL A 290 2.98 7.99 -3.87
N ALA A 291 1.99 8.44 -4.65
CA ALA A 291 0.67 7.82 -4.68
C ALA A 291 0.46 7.18 -6.05
N PHE A 292 -0.04 5.95 -6.08
CA PHE A 292 -0.19 5.20 -7.33
C PHE A 292 -1.39 4.25 -7.27
N LYS A 293 -1.90 3.90 -8.45
CA LYS A 293 -3.01 2.97 -8.59
C LYS A 293 -2.58 1.55 -8.24
N VAL A 294 -3.45 0.81 -7.57
CA VAL A 294 -3.16 -0.55 -7.11
C VAL A 294 -3.66 -1.57 -8.11
N GLY A 295 -2.77 -2.45 -8.57
CA GLY A 295 -3.10 -3.64 -9.33
C GLY A 295 -2.88 -4.93 -8.51
N GLU A 296 -3.28 -6.06 -9.06
CA GLU A 296 -3.03 -7.38 -8.44
C GLU A 296 -1.52 -7.65 -8.28
N SER A 297 -0.70 -7.20 -9.23
CA SER A 297 0.75 -7.39 -9.23
C SER A 297 1.44 -6.87 -7.98
N LEU A 298 0.98 -5.74 -7.45
CA LEU A 298 1.52 -5.21 -6.20
C LEU A 298 1.15 -6.09 -5.00
N LYS A 299 -0.10 -6.56 -4.95
CA LYS A 299 -0.62 -7.35 -3.81
C LYS A 299 0.18 -8.63 -3.61
N TRP A 300 0.49 -9.32 -4.69
CA TRP A 300 1.18 -10.61 -4.71
C TRP A 300 2.68 -10.54 -4.97
N TYR A 301 3.25 -9.34 -5.04
CA TYR A 301 4.69 -9.16 -5.26
C TYR A 301 5.51 -9.87 -4.18
N LYS A 302 6.52 -10.63 -4.61
CA LYS A 302 7.47 -11.33 -3.74
C LYS A 302 8.88 -10.81 -3.91
N GLU A 303 9.40 -10.81 -5.12
CA GLU A 303 10.79 -10.39 -5.43
C GLU A 303 10.98 -10.08 -6.92
N GLY A 304 12.13 -9.52 -7.25
CA GLY A 304 12.49 -9.12 -8.61
C GLY A 304 12.08 -7.66 -8.89
N ILE A 305 12.21 -7.21 -10.15
CA ILE A 305 11.72 -5.89 -10.54
C ILE A 305 10.29 -6.02 -11.02
N LEU A 306 9.35 -5.36 -10.35
CA LEU A 306 7.94 -5.35 -10.73
C LEU A 306 7.76 -4.49 -11.98
N GLU A 307 7.52 -5.15 -13.12
CA GLU A 307 7.32 -4.53 -14.43
C GLU A 307 5.88 -4.69 -14.94
N LEU A 308 5.09 -5.59 -14.33
CA LEU A 308 3.71 -5.85 -14.72
C LEU A 308 2.78 -4.76 -14.16
N ALA A 309 2.42 -3.79 -14.99
CA ALA A 309 1.44 -2.76 -14.67
C ALA A 309 0.03 -3.26 -15.07
N ASP A 310 -0.74 -3.69 -14.09
CA ASP A 310 -2.12 -4.22 -14.23
C ASP A 310 -3.16 -3.35 -13.48
N CYS A 311 -2.79 -2.14 -13.14
CA CYS A 311 -3.59 -1.23 -12.34
C CYS A 311 -4.82 -0.64 -13.06
N GLU A 312 -4.87 -0.72 -14.38
CA GLU A 312 -6.03 -0.28 -15.17
C GLU A 312 -7.09 -1.39 -15.33
N ASP A 313 -6.74 -2.63 -14.97
CA ASP A 313 -7.64 -3.78 -15.08
C ASP A 313 -8.69 -3.82 -13.94
N GLU A 314 -8.53 -3.00 -12.90
CA GLU A 314 -9.44 -2.94 -11.77
C GLU A 314 -10.68 -2.09 -12.06
N LYS A 315 -11.87 -2.63 -11.77
CA LYS A 315 -13.16 -1.94 -11.97
C LYS A 315 -13.31 -0.71 -11.07
N GLU A 316 -12.79 -0.79 -9.84
CA GLU A 316 -12.74 0.32 -8.89
C GLU A 316 -11.28 0.70 -8.67
N GLN A 317 -10.96 1.96 -8.92
CA GLN A 317 -9.61 2.45 -8.72
C GLN A 317 -9.33 2.61 -7.23
N HIS A 318 -8.34 1.88 -6.77
CA HIS A 318 -7.77 2.01 -5.44
C HIS A 318 -6.37 2.63 -5.53
N TRP A 319 -6.04 3.45 -4.54
CA TRP A 319 -4.77 4.13 -4.45
C TRP A 319 -3.97 3.66 -3.25
N HIS A 320 -2.67 3.56 -3.44
CA HIS A 320 -1.72 3.27 -2.38
C HIS A 320 -0.66 4.34 -2.34
N SER A 321 -0.17 4.62 -1.13
CA SER A 321 0.94 5.53 -0.93
C SER A 321 2.12 4.80 -0.29
N ALA A 322 3.31 5.04 -0.82
CA ALA A 322 4.55 4.49 -0.31
C ALA A 322 5.71 5.47 -0.54
N THR A 323 6.94 5.06 -0.23
CA THR A 323 8.07 5.99 -0.24
C THR A 323 9.20 5.45 -1.11
N ILE A 324 9.61 6.20 -2.14
CA ILE A 324 10.82 5.91 -2.92
C ILE A 324 12.02 6.34 -2.09
N ILE A 325 12.93 5.40 -1.82
CA ILE A 325 14.13 5.59 -1.01
C ILE A 325 15.42 5.34 -1.79
N GLY A 326 15.33 4.98 -3.04
CA GLY A 326 16.49 4.70 -3.86
C GLY A 326 16.14 4.26 -5.26
N TYR A 327 17.18 3.99 -6.04
CA TYR A 327 17.06 3.52 -7.41
C TYR A 327 18.29 2.73 -7.85
N GLY A 328 18.16 1.99 -8.92
CA GLY A 328 19.26 1.26 -9.54
C GLY A 328 18.94 0.79 -10.94
N THR A 329 19.84 -0.03 -11.47
CA THR A 329 19.69 -0.73 -12.74
C THR A 329 20.15 -2.18 -12.54
N SER A 330 19.38 -3.14 -13.00
CA SER A 330 19.73 -4.56 -12.99
C SER A 330 19.64 -5.12 -14.40
N THR A 331 20.36 -6.21 -14.66
CA THR A 331 20.20 -6.97 -15.90
C THR A 331 19.35 -8.19 -15.58
N ASN A 332 18.25 -8.39 -16.30
CA ASN A 332 17.37 -9.53 -16.11
C ASN A 332 17.96 -10.80 -16.78
N SER A 333 17.30 -11.94 -16.56
CA SER A 333 17.71 -13.25 -17.09
C SER A 333 17.80 -13.28 -18.63
N ALA A 334 17.02 -12.43 -19.32
CA ALA A 334 17.07 -12.26 -20.78
C ALA A 334 18.17 -11.28 -21.25
N GLY A 335 19.05 -10.78 -20.36
CA GLY A 335 20.12 -9.83 -20.71
C GLY A 335 19.64 -8.38 -20.88
N ARG A 336 18.37 -8.06 -20.63
CA ARG A 336 17.80 -6.72 -20.72
C ARG A 336 18.12 -5.91 -19.47
N LYS A 337 18.62 -4.68 -19.63
CA LYS A 337 18.82 -3.74 -18.52
C LYS A 337 17.47 -3.13 -18.14
N VAL A 338 17.13 -3.21 -16.87
CA VAL A 338 15.89 -2.66 -16.29
C VAL A 338 16.26 -1.67 -15.18
N ASN A 339 15.83 -0.44 -15.34
CA ASN A 339 15.94 0.58 -14.31
C ASN A 339 14.82 0.38 -13.28
N TYR A 340 15.09 0.62 -11.99
CA TYR A 340 14.10 0.44 -10.94
C TYR A 340 14.21 1.48 -9.85
N TRP A 341 13.08 1.72 -9.19
CA TRP A 341 12.97 2.38 -7.89
C TRP A 341 13.04 1.35 -6.77
N ILE A 342 13.59 1.75 -5.63
CA ILE A 342 13.47 1.02 -4.37
C ILE A 342 12.34 1.69 -3.57
N LEU A 343 11.24 0.97 -3.42
CA LEU A 343 10.05 1.41 -2.71
C LEU A 343 10.05 0.85 -1.29
N ARG A 344 9.91 1.71 -0.27
CA ARG A 344 9.65 1.34 1.12
C ARG A 344 8.13 1.29 1.31
N ASN A 345 7.62 0.12 1.68
CA ASN A 345 6.19 -0.10 1.92
C ASN A 345 5.87 -0.09 3.42
N SER A 346 4.58 -0.10 3.76
CA SER A 346 4.02 -0.10 5.11
C SER A 346 3.24 -1.39 5.43
N TRP A 347 3.72 -2.54 4.94
CA TRP A 347 3.04 -3.83 5.08
C TRP A 347 3.89 -4.87 5.82
N ALA A 348 4.66 -4.46 6.83
CA ALA A 348 5.62 -5.29 7.58
C ALA A 348 6.68 -5.96 6.68
N THR A 349 7.58 -6.73 7.31
CA THR A 349 8.72 -7.37 6.63
C THR A 349 8.40 -8.69 5.94
N ASP A 350 7.20 -9.21 6.12
CA ASP A 350 6.70 -10.46 5.54
C ASP A 350 6.04 -10.29 4.16
N TRP A 351 6.07 -9.07 3.61
CA TRP A 351 5.67 -8.75 2.26
C TRP A 351 6.87 -8.32 1.41
N GLY A 352 6.88 -8.73 0.13
CA GLY A 352 7.89 -8.33 -0.84
C GLY A 352 9.32 -8.70 -0.43
N GLU A 353 10.26 -7.85 -0.77
CA GLU A 353 11.69 -7.97 -0.41
C GLU A 353 11.92 -7.40 1.00
N THR A 354 11.45 -8.10 2.03
CA THR A 354 11.54 -7.69 3.46
C THR A 354 10.89 -6.32 3.71
N GLY A 355 9.68 -6.11 3.17
CA GLY A 355 8.91 -4.86 3.28
C GLY A 355 9.23 -3.82 2.20
N TYR A 356 10.13 -4.13 1.29
CA TYR A 356 10.50 -3.30 0.13
C TYR A 356 10.03 -3.92 -1.18
N ALA A 357 9.98 -3.11 -2.23
CA ALA A 357 9.80 -3.58 -3.60
C ALA A 357 10.77 -2.85 -4.54
N ARG A 358 11.20 -3.53 -5.60
CA ARG A 358 11.83 -2.90 -6.75
C ARG A 358 10.78 -2.77 -7.85
N ILE A 359 10.49 -1.55 -8.27
CA ILE A 359 9.47 -1.25 -9.28
C ILE A 359 10.13 -0.57 -10.47
N VAL A 360 9.74 -0.93 -11.68
CA VAL A 360 10.30 -0.36 -12.92
C VAL A 360 10.26 1.17 -12.89
N ARG A 361 11.36 1.81 -13.28
CA ARG A 361 11.58 3.26 -13.28
C ARG A 361 11.57 3.84 -14.68
N GLY A 362 11.02 5.07 -14.82
CA GLY A 362 10.97 5.82 -16.08
C GLY A 362 9.81 5.42 -16.98
N THR A 363 8.81 4.72 -16.45
CA THR A 363 7.61 4.29 -17.16
C THR A 363 6.32 4.84 -16.58
N ASP A 364 6.41 5.65 -15.54
CA ASP A 364 5.27 6.12 -14.73
C ASP A 364 4.37 4.96 -14.27
N TYR A 365 4.98 3.90 -13.74
CA TYR A 365 4.30 2.69 -13.30
C TYR A 365 3.05 3.02 -12.46
N CYS A 366 1.87 2.69 -12.96
CA CYS A 366 0.59 2.95 -12.29
C CYS A 366 0.40 4.40 -11.81
N SER A 367 0.92 5.37 -12.55
CA SER A 367 0.94 6.80 -12.24
C SER A 367 1.81 7.17 -11.03
N MET A 368 2.78 6.35 -10.67
CA MET A 368 3.63 6.54 -9.48
C MET A 368 4.52 7.78 -9.58
N GLU A 369 5.18 7.98 -10.72
CA GLU A 369 6.09 9.11 -10.94
C GLU A 369 5.33 10.43 -11.08
N SER A 370 4.10 10.37 -11.60
CA SER A 370 3.23 11.54 -11.78
C SER A 370 2.67 12.11 -10.46
N HIS A 371 2.75 11.37 -9.35
CA HIS A 371 2.14 11.77 -8.07
C HIS A 371 3.16 11.70 -6.93
N GLY A 372 4.32 12.32 -7.13
CA GLY A 372 5.39 12.41 -6.15
C GLY A 372 5.30 13.67 -5.27
N ASN A 373 5.70 13.54 -4.00
CA ASN A 373 5.86 14.67 -3.08
C ASN A 373 7.20 14.57 -2.37
N GLY A 374 7.89 15.70 -2.25
CA GLY A 374 9.08 15.84 -1.42
C GLY A 374 8.81 16.64 -0.16
N ALA A 375 9.64 16.45 0.85
CA ALA A 375 9.65 17.27 2.05
C ALA A 375 11.09 17.53 2.50
N ARG A 376 11.35 18.68 3.09
CA ARG A 376 12.67 19.06 3.65
C ARG A 376 12.52 20.03 4.77
N ILE A 377 13.54 20.14 5.62
CA ILE A 377 13.74 21.27 6.53
C ILE A 377 14.59 22.29 5.78
N PRO A 378 14.15 23.54 5.60
CA PRO A 378 14.95 24.58 4.98
C PRO A 378 16.23 24.85 5.76
N ASP A 379 17.32 25.13 5.07
CA ASP A 379 18.51 25.70 5.71
C ASP A 379 18.18 27.13 6.15
N GLU A 380 18.62 27.51 7.37
CA GLU A 380 18.46 28.88 7.91
C GLU A 380 19.26 29.90 7.10
#